data_cbf9f8ea56a5bdf5c5617e12ea6df255
#
_entry.id   cbf9f8ea56a5bdf5c5617e12ea6df255
#
_cell.length_a   1.000
_cell.length_b   1.000
_cell.length_c   1.000
_cell.angle_alpha   90.00
_cell.angle_beta   90.00
_cell.angle_gamma   90.00
#
_symmetry.space_group_name_H-M   'P 1'
#
loop_
_entity.id
_entity.type
_entity.pdbx_description
1 polymer ?
#
loop_
_entity_poly.entity_id
_entity_poly.type
_entity_poly.pdbx_seq_one_letter_code
_entity_poly.pdbx_strand_id
1 'polypeptide(L)'
;TRSVNPQTARAKRRVDAETRVRTFGKQSNVRVNCLRIPGIYASDREGGDPLDRVRQATPVLVSSDDVYTNHIHADDLARACIAALWRGKPQRNYNIAEDSGIKTGDYYDELADAAGLPRPPRITRAEAEATLSPMRLSFLSESRRIKNSRMVRELEVKARAR
;
A
#
# COMPACT_ATOMS: atom_id res chain seq x y z
N THR A 1 11.53 15.81 -8.68
CA THR A 1 11.37 14.39 -8.29
C THR A 1 12.41 14.10 -7.22
N ARG A 2 12.01 13.68 -6.01
CA ARG A 2 12.99 13.26 -4.98
C ARG A 2 13.78 12.07 -5.53
N SER A 3 15.09 12.06 -5.28
CA SER A 3 15.95 10.92 -5.58
C SER A 3 15.42 9.68 -4.86
N VAL A 4 15.43 8.55 -5.54
CA VAL A 4 14.98 7.26 -4.97
C VAL A 4 16.21 6.61 -4.35
N ASN A 5 16.14 6.25 -3.07
CA ASN A 5 17.22 5.56 -2.36
C ASN A 5 16.73 4.17 -1.86
N PRO A 6 16.66 3.16 -2.75
CA PRO A 6 16.18 1.84 -2.38
C PRO A 6 17.21 1.08 -1.55
N GLN A 7 16.83 0.64 -0.35
CA GLN A 7 17.72 -0.07 0.56
C GLN A 7 17.68 -1.59 0.37
N THR A 8 16.50 -2.16 0.09
CA THR A 8 16.33 -3.62 -0.04
C THR A 8 16.51 -4.08 -1.49
N ALA A 9 16.93 -5.34 -1.69
CA ALA A 9 17.05 -5.94 -3.01
C ALA A 9 15.73 -5.88 -3.81
N ARG A 10 14.58 -6.08 -3.13
CA ARG A 10 13.25 -5.94 -3.72
C ARG A 10 12.98 -4.51 -4.20
N ALA A 11 13.31 -3.51 -3.38
CA ALA A 11 13.14 -2.10 -3.75
C ALA A 11 14.05 -1.70 -4.92
N LYS A 12 15.30 -2.18 -4.94
CA LYS A 12 16.24 -1.95 -6.06
C LYS A 12 15.69 -2.49 -7.38
N ARG A 13 15.19 -3.75 -7.38
CA ARG A 13 14.57 -4.34 -8.58
C ARG A 13 13.35 -3.57 -9.08
N ARG A 14 12.50 -3.07 -8.16
CA ARG A 14 11.34 -2.24 -8.54
C ARG A 14 11.76 -0.92 -9.18
N VAL A 15 12.76 -0.24 -8.62
CA VAL A 15 13.28 1.03 -9.17
C VAL A 15 13.91 0.79 -10.54
N ASP A 16 14.66 -0.30 -10.71
CA ASP A 16 15.23 -0.68 -12.00
C ASP A 16 14.13 -0.93 -13.05
N ALA A 17 13.12 -1.73 -12.72
CA ALA A 17 11.98 -1.99 -13.60
C ALA A 17 11.25 -0.70 -14.00
N GLU A 18 10.91 0.19 -13.04
CA GLU A 18 10.30 1.49 -13.35
C GLU A 18 11.19 2.35 -14.27
N THR A 19 12.50 2.29 -14.09
CA THR A 19 13.45 3.05 -14.90
C THR A 19 13.50 2.50 -16.32
N ARG A 20 13.60 1.18 -16.49
CA ARG A 20 13.62 0.53 -17.81
C ARG A 20 12.35 0.82 -18.60
N VAL A 21 11.18 0.65 -17.99
CA VAL A 21 9.90 0.89 -18.66
C VAL A 21 9.75 2.37 -19.08
N ARG A 22 10.17 3.32 -18.23
CA ARG A 22 10.15 4.74 -18.60
C ARG A 22 11.18 5.10 -19.68
N THR A 23 12.35 4.49 -19.65
CA THR A 23 13.37 4.67 -20.70
C THR A 23 12.85 4.15 -22.03
N PHE A 24 12.27 2.94 -22.06
CA PHE A 24 11.59 2.39 -23.22
C PHE A 24 10.53 3.36 -23.76
N GLY A 25 9.64 3.86 -22.89
CA GLY A 25 8.61 4.81 -23.30
C GLY A 25 9.16 6.08 -23.95
N LYS A 26 10.28 6.61 -23.44
CA LYS A 26 10.95 7.77 -24.03
C LYS A 26 11.56 7.45 -25.40
N GLN A 27 12.27 6.33 -25.52
CA GLN A 27 12.98 5.94 -26.75
C GLN A 27 12.01 5.54 -27.87
N SER A 28 10.88 4.91 -27.51
CA SER A 28 9.89 4.40 -28.46
C SER A 28 8.70 5.35 -28.67
N ASN A 29 8.73 6.55 -28.09
CA ASN A 29 7.61 7.50 -28.12
C ASN A 29 6.27 6.90 -27.64
N VAL A 30 6.34 6.02 -26.64
CA VAL A 30 5.17 5.37 -26.01
C VAL A 30 4.88 6.02 -24.66
N ARG A 31 3.60 6.28 -24.39
CA ARG A 31 3.16 6.82 -23.08
C ARG A 31 3.22 5.71 -22.03
N VAL A 32 4.06 5.89 -21.03
CA VAL A 32 4.22 4.94 -19.92
C VAL A 32 3.81 5.60 -18.61
N ASN A 33 3.01 4.89 -17.84
CA ASN A 33 2.65 5.26 -16.47
C ASN A 33 3.01 4.11 -15.52
N CYS A 34 3.70 4.42 -14.42
CA CYS A 34 3.97 3.45 -13.37
C CYS A 34 3.04 3.70 -12.20
N LEU A 35 2.17 2.75 -11.89
CA LEU A 35 1.28 2.80 -10.74
C LEU A 35 1.94 2.07 -9.56
N ARG A 36 2.23 2.79 -8.48
CA ARG A 36 2.77 2.27 -7.24
C ARG A 36 1.63 1.96 -6.30
N ILE A 37 1.36 0.67 -6.13
CA ILE A 37 0.18 0.14 -5.44
C ILE A 37 0.62 -0.42 -4.08
N PRO A 38 0.01 -0.02 -2.96
CA PRO A 38 0.24 -0.58 -1.63
C PRO A 38 -0.58 -1.88 -1.42
N GLY A 39 -1.00 -2.15 -0.18
CA GLY A 39 -1.91 -3.25 0.11
C GLY A 39 -3.25 -3.08 -0.59
N ILE A 40 -3.65 -4.07 -1.40
CA ILE A 40 -4.96 -4.08 -2.06
C ILE A 40 -5.92 -4.87 -1.18
N TYR A 41 -7.09 -4.31 -0.89
CA TYR A 41 -8.14 -5.01 -0.16
C TYR A 41 -9.48 -5.03 -0.91
N ALA A 42 -10.25 -6.08 -0.67
CA ALA A 42 -11.64 -6.22 -1.08
C ALA A 42 -12.24 -7.43 -0.35
N SER A 43 -13.52 -7.37 0.01
CA SER A 43 -14.21 -8.46 0.71
C SER A 43 -14.46 -9.69 -0.17
N ASP A 44 -14.55 -9.50 -1.48
CA ASP A 44 -14.77 -10.55 -2.49
C ASP A 44 -13.48 -11.14 -3.06
N ARG A 45 -12.32 -10.71 -2.56
CA ARG A 45 -11.02 -11.21 -3.01
C ARG A 45 -10.47 -12.23 -2.03
N GLU A 46 -10.07 -13.40 -2.50
CA GLU A 46 -9.41 -14.41 -1.68
C GLU A 46 -8.17 -13.83 -0.96
N GLY A 47 -8.15 -13.92 0.37
CA GLY A 47 -7.11 -13.34 1.23
C GLY A 47 -7.02 -11.81 1.17
N GLY A 48 -8.03 -11.14 0.60
CA GLY A 48 -8.08 -9.68 0.46
C GLY A 48 -8.97 -8.99 1.49
N ASP A 49 -9.80 -9.72 2.23
CA ASP A 49 -10.61 -9.15 3.31
C ASP A 49 -9.73 -8.85 4.54
N PRO A 50 -9.55 -7.58 4.92
CA PRO A 50 -8.76 -7.26 6.10
C PRO A 50 -9.40 -7.74 7.41
N LEU A 51 -10.73 -7.97 7.45
CA LEU A 51 -11.43 -8.52 8.60
C LEU A 51 -11.02 -9.96 8.91
N ASP A 52 -10.52 -10.72 7.95
CA ASP A 52 -10.05 -12.09 8.22
C ASP A 52 -8.90 -12.11 9.22
N ARG A 53 -8.03 -11.11 9.20
CA ARG A 53 -6.96 -10.98 10.19
C ARG A 53 -7.48 -10.63 11.59
N VAL A 54 -8.53 -9.84 11.66
CA VAL A 54 -9.22 -9.52 12.93
C VAL A 54 -9.88 -10.78 13.48
N ARG A 55 -10.63 -11.51 12.66
CA ARG A 55 -11.29 -12.78 13.03
C ARG A 55 -10.29 -13.84 13.52
N GLN A 56 -9.12 -13.88 12.93
CA GLN A 56 -8.02 -14.78 13.31
C GLN A 56 -7.22 -14.29 14.50
N ALA A 57 -7.60 -13.18 15.13
CA ALA A 57 -6.84 -12.52 16.20
C ALA A 57 -5.35 -12.38 15.87
N THR A 58 -5.04 -12.06 14.61
CA THR A 58 -3.65 -11.90 14.16
C THR A 58 -2.99 -10.73 14.90
N PRO A 59 -1.90 -10.97 15.65
CA PRO A 59 -1.32 -9.92 16.48
C PRO A 59 -0.76 -8.76 15.64
N VAL A 60 -0.84 -7.56 16.22
CA VAL A 60 -0.28 -6.33 15.69
C VAL A 60 0.71 -5.73 16.68
N LEU A 61 1.56 -4.81 16.23
CA LEU A 61 2.58 -4.22 17.10
C LEU A 61 1.96 -3.25 18.11
N VAL A 62 2.59 -3.14 19.29
CA VAL A 62 2.29 -2.05 20.24
C VAL A 62 2.56 -0.69 19.57
N SER A 63 1.85 0.35 19.97
CA SER A 63 1.86 1.65 19.30
C SER A 63 3.25 2.30 19.19
N SER A 64 4.17 2.03 20.13
CA SER A 64 5.57 2.52 20.07
C SER A 64 6.37 1.92 18.92
N ASP A 65 6.11 0.65 18.60
CA ASP A 65 6.85 -0.14 17.61
C ASP A 65 6.17 -0.19 16.24
N ASP A 66 4.94 0.31 16.18
CA ASP A 66 4.06 0.16 15.03
C ASP A 66 4.41 1.13 13.89
N VAL A 67 4.07 0.69 12.67
CA VAL A 67 4.44 1.36 11.42
C VAL A 67 3.22 1.86 10.68
N TYR A 68 3.40 2.95 9.93
CA TYR A 68 2.36 3.45 9.03
C TYR A 68 2.10 2.47 7.89
N THR A 69 0.81 2.19 7.67
CA THR A 69 0.32 1.36 6.57
C THR A 69 -0.37 2.20 5.51
N ASN A 70 -0.51 1.63 4.32
CA ASN A 70 -1.22 2.25 3.21
C ASN A 70 -1.99 1.17 2.48
N HIS A 71 -3.22 1.47 2.10
CA HIS A 71 -4.12 0.56 1.42
C HIS A 71 -4.79 1.23 0.24
N ILE A 72 -5.43 0.43 -0.60
CA ILE A 72 -6.35 0.86 -1.65
C ILE A 72 -7.39 -0.23 -1.88
N HIS A 73 -8.65 0.13 -1.94
CA HIS A 73 -9.71 -0.80 -2.33
C HIS A 73 -9.56 -1.21 -3.81
N ALA A 74 -9.88 -2.48 -4.13
CA ALA A 74 -9.71 -3.01 -5.48
C ALA A 74 -10.47 -2.21 -6.56
N ASP A 75 -11.70 -1.76 -6.29
CA ASP A 75 -12.45 -0.93 -7.24
C ASP A 75 -11.80 0.44 -7.48
N ASP A 76 -11.25 1.06 -6.43
CA ASP A 76 -10.60 2.35 -6.58
C ASP A 76 -9.28 2.21 -7.34
N LEU A 77 -8.58 1.08 -7.15
CA LEU A 77 -7.43 0.71 -7.98
C LEU A 77 -7.84 0.53 -9.43
N ALA A 78 -8.92 -0.21 -9.71
CA ALA A 78 -9.42 -0.41 -11.08
C ALA A 78 -9.76 0.94 -11.74
N ARG A 79 -10.45 1.83 -11.02
CA ARG A 79 -10.74 3.20 -11.50
C ARG A 79 -9.46 3.98 -11.79
N ALA A 80 -8.45 3.88 -10.93
CA ALA A 80 -7.17 4.55 -11.13
C ALA A 80 -6.40 3.97 -12.34
N CYS A 81 -6.46 2.67 -12.57
CA CYS A 81 -5.88 2.03 -13.76
C CYS A 81 -6.53 2.56 -15.05
N ILE A 82 -7.87 2.58 -15.11
CA ILE A 82 -8.60 3.11 -16.25
C ILE A 82 -8.27 4.59 -16.47
N ALA A 83 -8.31 5.41 -15.41
CA ALA A 83 -7.98 6.83 -15.49
C ALA A 83 -6.53 7.06 -15.97
N ALA A 84 -5.59 6.22 -15.58
CA ALA A 84 -4.19 6.33 -16.00
C ALA A 84 -3.99 6.10 -17.49
N LEU A 85 -4.83 5.27 -18.14
CA LEU A 85 -4.79 5.07 -19.60
C LEU A 85 -5.13 6.36 -20.38
N TRP A 86 -6.08 7.14 -19.89
CA TRP A 86 -6.59 8.33 -20.59
C TRP A 86 -5.93 9.62 -20.10
N ARG A 87 -5.78 9.79 -18.79
CA ARG A 87 -5.30 11.03 -18.14
C ARG A 87 -3.85 10.98 -17.71
N GLY A 88 -3.23 9.78 -17.70
CA GLY A 88 -1.86 9.59 -17.24
C GLY A 88 -0.86 10.39 -18.08
N LYS A 89 -0.03 11.20 -17.43
CA LYS A 89 1.02 11.98 -18.12
C LYS A 89 2.19 11.06 -18.50
N PRO A 90 2.82 11.26 -19.66
CA PRO A 90 3.93 10.42 -20.12
C PRO A 90 5.04 10.28 -19.07
N GLN A 91 5.56 9.08 -18.92
CA GLN A 91 6.70 8.71 -18.05
C GLN A 91 6.49 9.09 -16.57
N ARG A 92 5.24 9.05 -16.09
CA ARG A 92 4.84 9.48 -14.75
C ARG A 92 4.68 8.31 -13.79
N ASN A 93 5.05 8.54 -12.53
CA ASN A 93 4.75 7.63 -11.43
C ASN A 93 3.57 8.16 -10.63
N TYR A 94 2.59 7.31 -10.35
CA TYR A 94 1.42 7.58 -9.52
C TYR A 94 1.41 6.66 -8.31
N ASN A 95 1.32 7.23 -7.12
CA ASN A 95 1.01 6.47 -5.92
C ASN A 95 -0.51 6.31 -5.85
N ILE A 96 -0.99 5.07 -5.83
CA ILE A 96 -2.41 4.74 -5.79
C ILE A 96 -2.74 4.25 -4.39
N ALA A 97 -3.12 5.15 -3.52
CA ALA A 97 -3.37 4.87 -2.10
C ALA A 97 -4.49 5.76 -1.55
N GLU A 98 -5.12 5.31 -0.49
CA GLU A 98 -6.03 6.11 0.32
C GLU A 98 -5.29 7.17 1.14
N ASP A 99 -6.03 8.13 1.67
CA ASP A 99 -5.52 9.20 2.55
C ASP A 99 -5.63 8.80 4.04
N SER A 100 -5.40 7.54 4.41
CA SER A 100 -5.58 7.08 5.79
C SER A 100 -4.51 7.63 6.74
N GLY A 101 -3.24 7.59 6.36
CA GLY A 101 -2.12 8.04 7.20
C GLY A 101 -2.07 7.37 8.58
N ILE A 102 -2.63 6.16 8.71
CA ILE A 102 -2.85 5.41 9.94
C ILE A 102 -1.75 4.38 10.17
N LYS A 103 -1.49 4.02 11.43
CA LYS A 103 -0.62 2.89 11.79
C LYS A 103 -1.36 1.56 11.60
N THR A 104 -0.61 0.49 11.42
CA THR A 104 -1.17 -0.85 11.14
C THR A 104 -2.10 -1.32 12.25
N GLY A 105 -1.70 -1.18 13.50
CA GLY A 105 -2.52 -1.61 14.62
C GLY A 105 -3.78 -0.78 14.78
N ASP A 106 -3.68 0.53 14.63
CA ASP A 106 -4.83 1.43 14.72
C ASP A 106 -5.85 1.14 13.59
N TYR A 107 -5.35 0.83 12.39
CA TYR A 107 -6.20 0.38 11.27
C TYR A 107 -7.00 -0.87 11.60
N TYR A 108 -6.36 -1.89 12.21
CA TYR A 108 -7.08 -3.11 12.59
C TYR A 108 -7.99 -2.92 13.81
N ASP A 109 -7.66 -1.99 14.72
CA ASP A 109 -8.55 -1.62 15.81
C ASP A 109 -9.84 -0.96 15.29
N GLU A 110 -9.73 -0.01 14.34
CA GLU A 110 -10.89 0.62 13.69
C GLU A 110 -11.76 -0.40 12.96
N LEU A 111 -11.15 -1.35 12.26
CA LEU A 111 -11.89 -2.43 11.58
C LEU A 111 -12.61 -3.35 12.59
N ALA A 112 -11.95 -3.70 13.68
CA ALA A 112 -12.54 -4.54 14.73
C ALA A 112 -13.74 -3.83 15.37
N ASP A 113 -13.58 -2.56 15.73
CA ASP A 113 -14.65 -1.76 16.32
C ASP A 113 -15.85 -1.62 15.37
N ALA A 114 -15.60 -1.33 14.09
CA ALA A 114 -16.66 -1.21 13.07
C ALA A 114 -17.40 -2.51 12.83
N ALA A 115 -16.72 -3.65 12.99
CA ALA A 115 -17.32 -4.99 12.81
C ALA A 115 -17.90 -5.60 14.11
N GLY A 116 -17.78 -4.91 15.25
CA GLY A 116 -18.19 -5.45 16.56
C GLY A 116 -17.36 -6.67 17.00
N LEU A 117 -16.10 -6.76 16.57
CA LEU A 117 -15.18 -7.84 16.89
C LEU A 117 -14.15 -7.41 17.95
N PRO A 118 -13.57 -8.35 18.70
CA PRO A 118 -12.46 -8.07 19.59
C PRO A 118 -11.27 -7.50 18.82
N ARG A 119 -10.62 -6.48 19.39
CA ARG A 119 -9.40 -5.91 18.81
C ARG A 119 -8.27 -6.94 18.81
N PRO A 120 -7.38 -6.94 17.81
CA PRO A 120 -6.23 -7.84 17.75
C PRO A 120 -5.28 -7.66 18.94
N PRO A 121 -4.63 -8.73 19.43
CA PRO A 121 -3.66 -8.61 20.51
C PRO A 121 -2.45 -7.78 20.08
N ARG A 122 -1.90 -7.00 21.01
CA ARG A 122 -0.70 -6.19 20.81
C ARG A 122 0.53 -6.94 21.28
N ILE A 123 1.56 -6.98 20.44
CA ILE A 123 2.86 -7.58 20.75
C ILE A 123 3.99 -6.58 20.51
N THR A 124 5.07 -6.73 21.23
CA THR A 124 6.31 -5.95 21.02
C THR A 124 7.02 -6.39 19.74
N ARG A 125 7.96 -5.57 19.26
CA ARG A 125 8.78 -5.96 18.11
C ARG A 125 9.61 -7.21 18.39
N ALA A 126 10.14 -7.37 19.60
CA ALA A 126 10.91 -8.54 19.99
C ALA A 126 10.06 -9.83 19.94
N GLU A 127 8.83 -9.79 20.44
CA GLU A 127 7.89 -10.90 20.35
C GLU A 127 7.50 -11.20 18.89
N ALA A 128 7.31 -10.17 18.07
CA ALA A 128 7.02 -10.33 16.65
C ALA A 128 8.18 -11.03 15.92
N GLU A 129 9.42 -10.65 16.19
CA GLU A 129 10.62 -11.26 15.60
C GLU A 129 10.77 -12.74 16.01
N ALA A 130 10.34 -13.10 17.22
CA ALA A 130 10.38 -14.48 17.70
C ALA A 130 9.25 -15.38 17.14
N THR A 131 8.10 -14.78 16.76
CA THR A 131 6.88 -15.56 16.48
C THR A 131 6.38 -15.46 15.04
N LEU A 132 6.68 -14.34 14.34
CA LEU A 132 6.15 -14.12 13.01
C LEU A 132 7.09 -14.61 11.90
N SER A 133 6.50 -14.99 10.76
CA SER A 133 7.26 -15.37 9.58
C SER A 133 8.09 -14.20 9.03
N PRO A 134 9.25 -14.47 8.38
CA PRO A 134 10.09 -13.43 7.77
C PRO A 134 9.32 -12.53 6.78
N MET A 135 8.34 -13.08 6.08
CA MET A 135 7.48 -12.32 5.17
C MET A 135 6.66 -11.28 5.93
N ARG A 136 6.02 -11.67 7.06
CA ARG A 136 5.24 -10.74 7.90
C ARG A 136 6.14 -9.67 8.52
N LEU A 137 7.30 -10.04 9.05
CA LEU A 137 8.28 -9.10 9.59
C LEU A 137 8.72 -8.07 8.54
N SER A 138 8.89 -8.46 7.29
CA SER A 138 9.28 -7.54 6.22
C SER A 138 8.22 -6.45 5.97
N PHE A 139 6.96 -6.71 6.22
CA PHE A 139 5.90 -5.69 6.13
C PHE A 139 5.89 -4.77 7.35
N LEU A 140 6.19 -5.30 8.53
CA LEU A 140 6.26 -4.53 9.77
C LEU A 140 7.56 -3.72 9.93
N SER A 141 8.56 -3.94 9.07
CA SER A 141 9.83 -3.21 9.08
C SER A 141 9.82 -1.91 8.26
N GLU A 142 8.81 -1.71 7.41
CA GLU A 142 8.75 -0.57 6.50
C GLU A 142 7.60 0.37 6.89
N SER A 143 7.94 1.51 7.50
CA SER A 143 6.98 2.57 7.80
C SER A 143 6.92 3.57 6.65
N ARG A 144 5.73 3.76 6.04
CA ARG A 144 5.57 4.66 4.90
C ARG A 144 4.26 5.43 5.01
N ARG A 145 4.36 6.75 4.79
CA ARG A 145 3.20 7.62 4.56
C ARG A 145 3.21 8.05 3.09
N ILE A 146 2.40 7.39 2.29
CA ILE A 146 2.34 7.59 0.84
C ILE A 146 1.40 8.75 0.53
N LYS A 147 1.89 9.75 -0.21
CA LYS A 147 1.05 10.84 -0.74
C LYS A 147 0.51 10.45 -2.11
N ASN A 148 -0.80 10.50 -2.27
CA ASN A 148 -1.53 10.20 -3.50
C ASN A 148 -1.87 11.45 -4.34
N SER A 149 -1.29 12.60 -4.04
CA SER A 149 -1.64 13.91 -4.62
C SER A 149 -1.70 13.93 -6.16
N ARG A 150 -0.89 13.09 -6.85
CA ARG A 150 -0.95 12.98 -8.30
C ARG A 150 -2.15 12.18 -8.77
N MET A 151 -2.51 11.10 -8.06
CA MET A 151 -3.73 10.34 -8.34
C MET A 151 -4.94 11.27 -8.31
N VAL A 152 -5.04 12.08 -7.26
CA VAL A 152 -6.17 13.01 -7.11
C VAL A 152 -6.17 14.12 -8.16
N ARG A 153 -5.02 14.78 -8.39
CA ARG A 153 -4.96 15.97 -9.25
C ARG A 153 -4.81 15.68 -10.73
N GLU A 154 -4.13 14.60 -11.10
CA GLU A 154 -3.81 14.33 -12.51
C GLU A 154 -4.69 13.22 -13.09
N LEU A 155 -5.06 12.19 -12.28
CA LEU A 155 -5.99 11.15 -12.70
C LEU A 155 -7.44 11.45 -12.33
N GLU A 156 -7.67 12.45 -11.47
CA GLU A 156 -8.99 12.85 -10.94
C GLU A 156 -9.71 11.69 -10.23
N VAL A 157 -8.92 10.83 -9.57
CA VAL A 157 -9.42 9.71 -8.78
C VAL A 157 -9.21 10.02 -7.31
N LYS A 158 -10.31 9.98 -6.55
CA LYS A 158 -10.29 9.97 -5.08
C LYS A 158 -10.69 8.58 -4.61
N ALA A 159 -9.97 8.07 -3.61
CA ALA A 159 -10.39 6.86 -2.91
C ALA A 159 -11.73 7.11 -2.21
N ARG A 160 -12.62 6.12 -2.23
CA ARG A 160 -13.90 6.17 -1.52
C ARG A 160 -13.70 5.56 -0.15
N ALA A 161 -14.18 6.23 0.90
CA ALA A 161 -14.30 5.60 2.22
C ALA A 161 -15.28 4.42 2.11
N ARG A 162 -14.88 3.26 2.61
CA ARG A 162 -15.70 2.03 2.60
C ARG A 162 -15.55 1.29 3.91
#